data_00392a8dd952aa49db9cdebaeeedba53
#
_entry.id   00392a8dd952aa49db9cdebaeeedba53
#
_cell.length_a   1.000
_cell.length_b   1.000
_cell.length_c   1.000
_cell.angle_alpha   90.00
_cell.angle_beta   90.00
_cell.angle_gamma   90.00
#
_symmetry.space_group_name_H-M   'P 1'
#
loop_
_entity.id
_entity.type
_entity.pdbx_description
1 polymer ?
#
loop_
_entity_poly.entity_id
_entity_poly.type
_entity_poly.pdbx_seq_one_letter_code
_entity_poly.pdbx_strand_id
1 'polypeptide(L)'
;MADFYRAEKVNDRITAIISFTGEIMYLVNGSERSLLIDTCVGAGNLRDFVEKLTEKPLTVLLTHGHVDHAMGAPEFTGNDGKKECEIYMNHADTEIYLGMNSIENRKGYVLAGLGGQMPEGLEETFLPPAPMTFKDLK
;
A
#
# COMPACT_ATOMS: atom_id res chain seq x y z
N MET A 1 5.60 -5.96 17.63
CA MET A 1 6.31 -5.73 16.36
C MET A 1 6.54 -4.24 16.17
N ALA A 2 7.74 -3.85 15.78
CA ALA A 2 8.00 -2.45 15.43
C ALA A 2 7.19 -2.08 14.19
N ASP A 3 6.72 -0.83 14.11
CA ASP A 3 5.97 -0.37 12.97
C ASP A 3 6.86 -0.35 11.72
N PHE A 4 6.37 -0.94 10.63
CA PHE A 4 7.05 -0.88 9.35
C PHE A 4 6.92 0.50 8.69
N TYR A 5 5.97 1.28 9.15
CA TYR A 5 5.65 2.61 8.60
C TYR A 5 5.77 3.69 9.66
N ARG A 6 6.13 4.89 9.21
CA ARG A 6 6.06 6.10 10.04
C ARG A 6 5.37 7.21 9.25
N ALA A 7 4.83 8.19 9.96
CA ALA A 7 4.09 9.28 9.34
C ALA A 7 4.80 10.61 9.59
N GLU A 8 4.85 11.46 8.57
CA GLU A 8 5.35 12.83 8.65
C GLU A 8 4.32 13.77 8.04
N LYS A 9 3.91 14.76 8.80
CA LYS A 9 2.95 15.74 8.31
C LYS A 9 3.65 16.70 7.34
N VAL A 10 3.14 16.76 6.09
CA VAL A 10 3.66 17.69 5.08
C VAL A 10 3.02 19.06 5.22
N ASN A 11 1.68 19.08 5.40
CA ASN A 11 0.91 20.28 5.65
C ASN A 11 -0.42 19.88 6.32
N ASP A 12 -1.36 20.80 6.43
CA ASP A 12 -2.62 20.53 7.14
C ASP A 12 -3.47 19.43 6.52
N ARG A 13 -3.24 19.08 5.24
CA ARG A 13 -4.05 18.10 4.51
C ARG A 13 -3.28 16.88 4.06
N ILE A 14 -1.95 16.94 4.01
CA ILE A 14 -1.12 15.87 3.45
C ILE A 14 -0.19 15.33 4.50
N THR A 15 -0.22 14.01 4.65
CA THR A 15 0.71 13.26 5.51
C THR A 15 1.49 12.30 4.63
N ALA A 16 2.82 12.32 4.73
CA ALA A 16 3.66 11.32 4.10
C ALA A 16 3.74 10.09 5.00
N ILE A 17 3.58 8.92 4.40
CA ILE A 17 3.75 7.63 5.08
C ILE A 17 5.00 6.98 4.50
N ILE A 18 5.97 6.70 5.33
CA ILE A 18 7.30 6.25 4.90
C ILE A 18 7.55 4.86 5.47
N SER A 19 7.92 3.92 4.59
CA SER A 19 8.24 2.56 5.00
C SER A 19 9.71 2.42 5.43
N PHE A 20 10.05 1.30 6.04
CA PHE A 20 11.43 0.98 6.38
C PHE A 20 12.35 0.95 5.15
N THR A 21 11.82 0.56 4.01
CA THR A 21 12.59 0.47 2.77
C THR A 21 12.64 1.79 2.00
N GLY A 22 12.01 2.83 2.55
CA GLY A 22 12.12 4.19 2.01
C GLY A 22 11.05 4.60 1.03
N GLU A 23 10.09 3.72 0.72
CA GLU A 23 8.95 4.08 -0.14
C GLU A 23 8.06 5.09 0.57
N ILE A 24 7.54 6.03 -0.19
CA ILE A 24 6.68 7.08 0.35
C ILE A 24 5.30 6.97 -0.29
N MET A 25 4.29 6.85 0.56
CA MET A 25 2.89 6.98 0.19
C MET A 25 2.38 8.30 0.74
N TYR A 26 1.33 8.84 0.15
CA TYR A 26 0.74 10.09 0.63
C TYR A 26 -0.72 9.87 1.00
N LEU A 27 -1.08 10.34 2.18
CA LEU A 27 -2.47 10.39 2.62
C LEU A 27 -2.94 11.84 2.51
N VAL A 28 -3.93 12.08 1.67
CA VAL A 28 -4.51 13.40 1.46
C VAL A 28 -5.87 13.44 2.13
N ASN A 29 -6.04 14.33 3.12
CA ASN A 29 -7.28 14.46 3.85
C ASN A 29 -8.13 15.58 3.27
N GLY A 30 -9.26 15.21 2.68
CA GLY A 30 -10.28 16.14 2.26
C GLY A 30 -11.25 16.45 3.41
N SER A 31 -12.29 17.23 3.14
CA SER A 31 -13.28 17.56 4.14
C SER A 31 -14.19 16.36 4.49
N GLU A 32 -14.48 15.51 3.52
CA GLU A 32 -15.39 14.38 3.69
C GLU A 32 -14.73 13.02 3.44
N ARG A 33 -13.64 12.98 2.69
CA ARG A 33 -12.96 11.76 2.26
C ARG A 33 -11.46 11.92 2.37
N SER A 34 -10.77 10.79 2.43
CA SER A 34 -9.30 10.74 2.33
C SER A 34 -8.88 9.96 1.10
N LEU A 35 -7.72 10.32 0.55
CA LEU A 35 -7.12 9.65 -0.59
C LEU A 35 -5.75 9.11 -0.18
N LEU A 36 -5.54 7.81 -0.37
CA LEU A 36 -4.22 7.21 -0.19
C LEU A 36 -3.58 7.01 -1.56
N ILE A 37 -2.43 7.60 -1.76
CA ILE A 37 -1.66 7.47 -3.00
C ILE A 37 -0.55 6.46 -2.78
N ASP A 38 -0.64 5.34 -3.49
CA ASP A 38 0.23 4.18 -3.40
C ASP A 38 0.08 3.37 -2.11
N THR A 39 0.51 2.11 -2.15
CA THR A 39 0.25 1.13 -1.10
C THR A 39 1.46 0.29 -0.73
N CYS A 40 2.65 0.65 -1.19
CA CYS A 40 3.90 -0.04 -0.88
C CYS A 40 3.90 -1.50 -1.37
N VAL A 41 4.58 -2.37 -0.64
CA VAL A 41 4.98 -3.72 -1.11
C VAL A 41 4.00 -4.83 -0.69
N GLY A 42 2.94 -4.47 0.02
CA GLY A 42 1.96 -5.46 0.47
C GLY A 42 2.39 -6.23 1.70
N ALA A 43 3.00 -5.54 2.66
CA ALA A 43 3.41 -6.09 3.94
C ALA A 43 3.34 -5.00 5.01
N GLY A 44 3.42 -5.38 6.28
CA GLY A 44 3.50 -4.43 7.39
C GLY A 44 2.18 -3.84 7.84
N ASN A 45 1.05 -4.36 7.38
CA ASN A 45 -0.29 -3.92 7.80
C ASN A 45 -0.52 -2.43 7.54
N LEU A 46 -0.31 -2.00 6.30
CA LEU A 46 -0.46 -0.60 5.91
C LEU A 46 -1.85 -0.05 6.22
N ARG A 47 -2.90 -0.84 5.96
CA ARG A 47 -4.26 -0.37 6.19
C ARG A 47 -4.51 -0.02 7.66
N ASP A 48 -4.03 -0.85 8.58
CA ASP A 48 -4.16 -0.56 10.01
C ASP A 48 -3.45 0.74 10.38
N PHE A 49 -2.28 0.97 9.78
CA PHE A 49 -1.53 2.21 9.99
C PHE A 49 -2.30 3.43 9.48
N VAL A 50 -2.85 3.34 8.27
CA VAL A 50 -3.62 4.44 7.66
C VAL A 50 -4.88 4.73 8.47
N GLU A 51 -5.56 3.71 8.97
CA GLU A 51 -6.79 3.88 9.74
C GLU A 51 -6.58 4.57 11.08
N LYS A 52 -5.36 4.60 11.58
CA LYS A 52 -5.01 5.42 12.76
C LYS A 52 -4.84 6.90 12.41
N LEU A 53 -4.65 7.22 11.15
CA LEU A 53 -4.41 8.58 10.68
C LEU A 53 -5.67 9.27 10.15
N THR A 54 -6.70 8.50 9.79
CA THR A 54 -7.96 9.05 9.30
C THR A 54 -9.12 8.12 9.61
N GLU A 55 -10.26 8.70 9.96
CA GLU A 55 -11.51 7.96 10.14
C GLU A 55 -12.46 8.12 8.95
N LYS A 56 -12.07 8.93 7.97
CA LYS A 56 -12.90 9.23 6.81
C LYS A 56 -12.91 8.08 5.81
N PRO A 57 -13.95 7.98 4.97
CA PRO A 57 -13.94 7.02 3.87
C PRO A 57 -12.71 7.20 2.99
N LEU A 58 -12.11 6.09 2.58
CA LEU A 58 -10.81 6.07 1.91
C LEU A 58 -10.96 5.64 0.46
N THR A 59 -10.31 6.37 -0.43
CA THR A 59 -10.10 5.98 -1.83
C THR A 59 -8.61 5.76 -2.02
N VAL A 60 -8.24 4.75 -2.80
CA VAL A 60 -6.84 4.42 -3.08
C VAL A 60 -6.55 4.73 -4.54
N LEU A 61 -5.44 5.42 -4.78
CA LEU A 61 -4.94 5.73 -6.11
C LEU A 61 -3.54 5.17 -6.26
N LEU A 62 -3.35 4.29 -7.23
CA LEU A 62 -2.04 3.72 -7.53
C LEU A 62 -1.43 4.47 -8.70
N THR A 63 -0.22 5.00 -8.51
CA THR A 63 0.48 5.75 -9.55
C THR A 63 0.91 4.84 -10.69
N HIS A 64 1.34 3.62 -10.35
CA HIS A 64 1.73 2.60 -11.34
C HIS A 64 1.79 1.23 -10.66
N GLY A 65 2.01 0.17 -11.45
CA GLY A 65 1.88 -1.22 -10.98
C GLY A 65 3.14 -1.87 -10.42
N HIS A 66 4.20 -1.13 -10.16
CA HIS A 66 5.45 -1.70 -9.66
C HIS A 66 5.34 -2.23 -8.23
N VAL A 67 6.31 -3.09 -7.87
CA VAL A 67 6.30 -3.88 -6.63
C VAL A 67 6.29 -3.01 -5.37
N ASP A 68 6.88 -1.83 -5.43
CA ASP A 68 7.01 -0.93 -4.28
C ASP A 68 5.87 0.11 -4.17
N HIS A 69 4.89 0.04 -5.07
CA HIS A 69 3.80 1.01 -5.12
C HIS A 69 2.41 0.40 -5.03
N ALA A 70 2.17 -0.72 -5.72
CA ALA A 70 0.81 -1.21 -5.93
C ALA A 70 0.45 -2.45 -5.12
N MET A 71 1.41 -3.10 -4.49
CA MET A 71 1.22 -4.46 -3.97
C MET A 71 0.42 -4.53 -2.67
N GLY A 72 0.22 -3.41 -1.98
CA GLY A 72 -0.63 -3.36 -0.80
C GLY A 72 -2.12 -3.18 -1.10
N ALA A 73 -2.48 -3.01 -2.36
CA ALA A 73 -3.88 -2.80 -2.76
C ALA A 73 -4.85 -3.87 -2.22
N PRO A 74 -4.50 -5.16 -2.16
CA PRO A 74 -5.42 -6.18 -1.63
C PRO A 74 -5.92 -5.94 -0.20
N GLU A 75 -5.19 -5.20 0.62
CA GLU A 75 -5.67 -4.86 1.97
C GLU A 75 -6.93 -3.98 1.96
N PHE A 76 -7.17 -3.30 0.85
CA PHE A 76 -8.25 -2.33 0.72
C PHE A 76 -9.46 -2.87 -0.04
N THR A 77 -9.47 -4.15 -0.38
CA THR A 77 -10.54 -4.78 -1.17
C THR A 77 -11.69 -5.33 -0.34
N GLY A 78 -11.59 -5.32 0.98
CA GLY A 78 -12.65 -5.85 1.85
C GLY A 78 -12.59 -7.35 2.11
N ASN A 79 -11.56 -8.04 1.65
CA ASN A 79 -11.45 -9.50 1.78
C ASN A 79 -11.30 -9.99 3.22
N ASP A 80 -10.91 -9.13 4.13
CA ASP A 80 -10.69 -9.45 5.55
C ASP A 80 -11.84 -8.98 6.44
N GLY A 81 -13.01 -8.73 5.87
CA GLY A 81 -14.17 -8.22 6.60
C GLY A 81 -14.18 -6.72 6.81
N LYS A 82 -13.15 -6.01 6.36
CA LYS A 82 -13.12 -4.55 6.39
C LYS A 82 -13.89 -3.98 5.22
N LYS A 83 -14.24 -2.70 5.32
CA LYS A 83 -14.98 -2.01 4.26
C LYS A 83 -14.15 -1.93 2.98
N GLU A 84 -14.77 -2.30 1.86
CA GLU A 84 -14.14 -2.18 0.54
C GLU A 84 -13.90 -0.71 0.20
N CYS A 85 -12.68 -0.41 -0.30
CA CYS A 85 -12.33 0.91 -0.82
C CYS A 85 -12.32 0.88 -2.34
N GLU A 86 -12.62 2.01 -2.97
CA GLU A 86 -12.39 2.15 -4.40
C GLU A 86 -10.90 2.27 -4.66
N ILE A 87 -10.40 1.52 -5.64
CA ILE A 87 -8.98 1.50 -5.99
C ILE A 87 -8.85 1.82 -7.47
N TYR A 88 -8.06 2.83 -7.78
CA TYR A 88 -7.85 3.30 -9.16
C TYR A 88 -6.43 3.06 -9.62
N MET A 89 -6.26 2.60 -10.85
CA MET A 89 -4.97 2.46 -11.52
C MET A 89 -5.18 2.50 -13.02
N ASN A 90 -4.20 2.99 -13.78
CA ASN A 90 -4.27 2.97 -15.24
C ASN A 90 -4.19 1.53 -15.75
N HIS A 91 -5.06 1.15 -16.67
CA HIS A 91 -5.08 -0.19 -17.26
C HIS A 91 -3.77 -0.59 -17.93
N ALA A 92 -2.98 0.38 -18.39
CA ALA A 92 -1.69 0.10 -19.00
C ALA A 92 -0.72 -0.62 -18.05
N ASP A 93 -0.94 -0.50 -16.74
CA ASP A 93 -0.08 -1.12 -15.73
C ASP A 93 -0.56 -2.47 -15.23
N THR A 94 -1.65 -3.00 -15.77
CA THR A 94 -2.22 -4.28 -15.35
C THR A 94 -1.21 -5.42 -15.44
N GLU A 95 -0.50 -5.52 -16.55
CA GLU A 95 0.47 -6.61 -16.75
C GLU A 95 1.66 -6.48 -15.80
N ILE A 96 2.10 -5.27 -15.51
CA ILE A 96 3.18 -5.02 -14.56
C ILE A 96 2.76 -5.49 -13.17
N TYR A 97 1.55 -5.10 -12.74
CA TYR A 97 1.03 -5.52 -11.45
C TYR A 97 0.95 -7.04 -11.34
N LEU A 98 0.36 -7.71 -12.33
CA LEU A 98 0.20 -9.16 -12.30
C LEU A 98 1.54 -9.90 -12.35
N GLY A 99 2.54 -9.32 -13.01
CA GLY A 99 3.87 -9.92 -13.10
C GLY A 99 4.71 -9.78 -11.83
N MET A 100 4.35 -8.86 -10.93
CA MET A 100 5.15 -8.54 -9.75
C MET A 100 4.49 -8.90 -8.42
N ASN A 101 3.24 -9.37 -8.43
CA ASN A 101 2.46 -9.50 -7.19
C ASN A 101 2.74 -10.77 -6.39
N SER A 102 3.66 -11.63 -6.82
CA SER A 102 3.98 -12.84 -6.07
C SER A 102 4.65 -12.49 -4.74
N ILE A 103 4.43 -13.35 -3.75
CA ILE A 103 5.07 -13.18 -2.45
C ILE A 103 6.59 -13.22 -2.59
N GLU A 104 7.11 -14.09 -3.46
CA GLU A 104 8.55 -14.23 -3.69
C GLU A 104 9.17 -12.94 -4.22
N ASN A 105 8.55 -12.30 -5.23
CA ASN A 105 9.04 -11.04 -5.77
C ASN A 105 9.02 -9.94 -4.72
N ARG A 106 7.95 -9.86 -3.94
CA ARG A 106 7.81 -8.83 -2.92
C ARG A 106 8.79 -9.02 -1.76
N LYS A 107 8.98 -10.26 -1.31
CA LYS A 107 9.99 -10.56 -0.29
C LYS A 107 11.40 -10.27 -0.80
N GLY A 108 11.67 -10.63 -2.05
CA GLY A 108 12.98 -10.36 -2.67
C GLY A 108 13.27 -8.86 -2.73
N TYR A 109 12.28 -8.05 -3.07
CA TYR A 109 12.42 -6.61 -3.09
C TYR A 109 12.77 -6.06 -1.69
N VAL A 110 12.04 -6.49 -0.66
CA VAL A 110 12.28 -6.04 0.71
C VAL A 110 13.65 -6.46 1.19
N LEU A 111 14.03 -7.72 0.94
CA LEU A 111 15.35 -8.22 1.35
C LEU A 111 16.48 -7.44 0.70
N ALA A 112 16.36 -7.13 -0.60
CA ALA A 112 17.36 -6.34 -1.30
C ALA A 112 17.50 -4.94 -0.70
N GLY A 113 16.39 -4.31 -0.35
CA GLY A 113 16.38 -2.98 0.27
C GLY A 113 16.91 -2.95 1.69
N LEU A 114 16.91 -4.08 2.39
CA LEU A 114 17.30 -4.18 3.80
C LEU A 114 18.60 -4.97 4.00
N GLY A 115 19.39 -5.15 2.96
CA GLY A 115 20.68 -5.83 3.08
C GLY A 115 20.57 -7.33 3.34
N GLY A 116 19.48 -7.96 2.94
CA GLY A 116 19.29 -9.40 3.06
C GLY A 116 18.66 -9.87 4.36
N GLN A 117 18.25 -8.96 5.24
CA GLN A 117 17.63 -9.33 6.52
C GLN A 117 16.19 -8.85 6.59
N MET A 118 15.27 -9.80 6.83
CA MET A 118 13.87 -9.50 7.01
C MET A 118 13.61 -9.05 8.45
N PRO A 119 12.95 -7.89 8.68
CA PRO A 119 12.61 -7.47 10.03
C PRO A 119 11.73 -8.50 10.73
N GLU A 120 11.93 -8.67 12.03
CA GLU A 120 11.15 -9.59 12.83
C GLU A 120 9.67 -9.25 12.77
N GLY A 121 8.85 -10.26 12.49
CA GLY A 121 7.40 -10.11 12.40
C GLY A 121 6.87 -9.61 11.07
N LEU A 122 7.73 -9.12 10.18
CA LEU A 122 7.27 -8.60 8.89
C LEU A 122 6.84 -9.72 7.95
N GLU A 123 7.53 -10.86 7.96
CA GLU A 123 7.27 -11.95 7.03
C GLU A 123 5.83 -12.44 7.09
N GLU A 124 5.26 -12.50 8.28
CA GLU A 124 3.88 -12.97 8.49
C GLU A 124 2.84 -11.99 7.98
N THR A 125 3.24 -10.77 7.67
CA THR A 125 2.32 -9.71 7.22
C THR A 125 2.22 -9.58 5.72
N PHE A 126 3.00 -10.35 4.94
CA PHE A 126 2.90 -10.32 3.49
C PHE A 126 1.54 -10.82 3.02
N LEU A 127 0.88 -10.01 2.20
CA LEU A 127 -0.44 -10.35 1.68
C LEU A 127 -0.32 -11.43 0.60
N PRO A 128 -1.28 -12.35 0.53
CA PRO A 128 -1.33 -13.27 -0.63
C PRO A 128 -1.63 -12.49 -1.91
N PRO A 129 -1.19 -12.97 -3.07
CA PRO A 129 -1.62 -12.38 -4.33
C PRO A 129 -3.14 -12.42 -4.45
N ALA A 130 -3.74 -11.33 -4.92
CA ALA A 130 -5.18 -11.22 -5.05
C ALA A 130 -5.57 -10.85 -6.46
N PRO A 131 -6.79 -11.22 -6.90
CA PRO A 131 -7.31 -10.76 -8.19
C PRO A 131 -7.37 -9.24 -8.24
N MET A 132 -7.15 -8.69 -9.44
CA MET A 132 -7.29 -7.25 -9.64
C MET A 132 -8.76 -6.83 -9.67
N THR A 133 -9.05 -5.76 -8.93
CA THR A 133 -10.35 -5.12 -8.93
C THR A 133 -10.16 -3.60 -9.01
N PHE A 134 -9.39 -3.17 -10.00
CA PHE A 134 -9.07 -1.74 -10.15
C PHE A 134 -10.05 -1.05 -11.08
N LYS A 135 -10.39 0.18 -10.73
CA LYS A 135 -11.09 1.09 -11.63
C LYS A 135 -10.06 1.77 -12.52
N ASP A 136 -10.44 2.00 -13.78
CA ASP A 136 -9.54 2.60 -14.74
C ASP A 136 -9.39 4.10 -14.52
N LEU A 137 -8.17 4.58 -14.60
CA LEU A 137 -7.86 5.99 -14.69
C LEU A 137 -7.79 6.39 -16.14
N LYS A 138 -8.72 7.20 -16.58
CA LYS A 138 -8.75 7.72 -17.95
C LYS A 138 -8.03 9.05 -18.03
#